data_95961c00324983003cc9e184cec71533
#
_entry.id   95961c00324983003cc9e184cec71533
#
_cell.length_a   1.000
_cell.length_b   1.000
_cell.length_c   1.000
_cell.angle_alpha   90.00
_cell.angle_beta   90.00
_cell.angle_gamma   90.00
#
_symmetry.space_group_name_H-M   'P 1'
#
loop_
_entity.id
_entity.type
_entity.pdbx_description
1 polymer ?
#
loop_
_entity_poly.entity_id
_entity_poly.type
_entity_poly.pdbx_seq_one_letter_code
_entity_poly.pdbx_strand_id
1 'polypeptide(L)'
;MREVRKLTDKIAAVNRKLFSPETYTDGTECTRTVTPMSNGATSLHLPDGNKAIRSLTITLSEFDPADLVEIMQRTWLRIDFDGIRCVWCPLDCFFGAGTGAPASSNWYVSSDGKGTFTSRWVMPYAEHADLRLEKRTDIPFTAVITGYVDDFDWTAQTLYFHATYHDETSIPVNNDYNSPDNLDWNFTTI
;
A
#
# COMPACT_ATOMS: atom_id res chain seq x y z
N MET A 1 16.82 39.17 0.02
CA MET A 1 17.86 38.14 -0.15
C MET A 1 17.66 36.90 0.75
N ARG A 2 17.38 37.06 2.06
CA ARG A 2 17.24 35.90 3.01
C ARG A 2 16.00 35.03 2.73
N GLU A 3 14.87 35.60 2.32
CA GLU A 3 13.65 34.87 1.99
C GLU A 3 13.76 34.10 0.66
N VAL A 4 14.35 34.73 -0.36
CA VAL A 4 14.59 34.07 -1.66
C VAL A 4 15.48 32.83 -1.48
N ARG A 5 16.53 32.93 -0.65
CA ARG A 5 17.42 31.81 -0.34
C ARG A 5 16.68 30.68 0.36
N LYS A 6 15.81 30.99 1.33
CA LYS A 6 14.96 29.96 1.99
C LYS A 6 13.99 29.27 1.03
N LEU A 7 13.44 30.02 0.06
CA LEU A 7 12.55 29.44 -0.95
C LEU A 7 13.33 28.53 -1.91
N THR A 8 14.50 28.96 -2.35
CA THR A 8 15.39 28.15 -3.21
C THR A 8 15.81 26.85 -2.51
N ASP A 9 16.15 26.90 -1.22
CA ASP A 9 16.51 25.71 -0.44
C ASP A 9 15.32 24.75 -0.28
N LYS A 10 14.10 25.26 -0.08
CA LYS A 10 12.88 24.46 -0.04
C LYS A 10 12.59 23.79 -1.39
N ILE A 11 12.71 24.54 -2.49
CA ILE A 11 12.52 24.00 -3.84
C ILE A 11 13.56 22.90 -4.13
N ALA A 12 14.82 23.11 -3.77
CA ALA A 12 15.88 22.11 -3.95
C ALA A 12 15.64 20.85 -3.10
N ALA A 13 15.10 20.99 -1.88
CA ALA A 13 14.73 19.86 -1.03
C ALA A 13 13.56 19.07 -1.61
N VAL A 14 12.52 19.76 -2.09
CA VAL A 14 11.38 19.13 -2.76
C VAL A 14 11.85 18.39 -4.04
N ASN A 15 12.68 19.05 -4.87
CA ASN A 15 13.20 18.43 -6.08
C ASN A 15 13.98 17.15 -5.79
N ARG A 16 14.84 17.13 -4.76
CA ARG A 16 15.56 15.91 -4.36
C ARG A 16 14.60 14.78 -4.01
N LYS A 17 13.55 15.07 -3.24
CA LYS A 17 12.50 14.07 -2.90
C LYS A 17 11.77 13.60 -4.14
N LEU A 18 11.52 14.48 -5.11
CA LEU A 18 10.85 14.18 -6.36
C LEU A 18 11.68 13.30 -7.30
N PHE A 19 13.00 13.47 -7.34
CA PHE A 19 13.89 12.70 -8.22
C PHE A 19 14.35 11.35 -7.65
N SER A 20 14.27 11.16 -6.34
CA SER A 20 14.72 9.94 -5.68
C SER A 20 13.76 9.58 -4.54
N PRO A 21 12.51 9.18 -4.85
CA PRO A 21 11.50 8.85 -3.85
C PRO A 21 11.89 7.65 -2.99
N GLU A 22 12.76 6.78 -3.50
CA GLU A 22 13.30 5.61 -2.80
C GLU A 22 14.23 5.98 -1.63
N THR A 23 14.75 7.20 -1.62
CA THR A 23 15.65 7.69 -0.54
C THR A 23 14.89 8.36 0.62
N TYR A 24 13.55 8.38 0.57
CA TYR A 24 12.75 8.98 1.61
C TYR A 24 12.67 8.06 2.83
N THR A 25 13.48 8.35 3.83
CA THR A 25 13.56 7.64 5.12
C THR A 25 13.34 8.60 6.30
N ASP A 26 12.67 9.74 6.08
CA ASP A 26 12.34 10.66 7.18
C ASP A 26 11.27 10.00 8.06
N GLY A 27 11.42 10.14 9.39
CA GLY A 27 10.50 9.61 10.38
C GLY A 27 11.03 8.43 11.17
N THR A 28 10.16 7.84 11.98
CA THR A 28 10.48 6.66 12.79
C THR A 28 10.27 5.39 11.98
N GLU A 29 11.31 4.57 11.90
CA GLU A 29 11.22 3.23 11.31
C GLU A 29 10.55 2.25 12.27
N CYS A 30 9.55 1.55 11.79
CA CYS A 30 8.86 0.48 12.49
C CYS A 30 8.96 -0.78 11.65
N THR A 31 9.67 -1.79 12.15
CA THR A 31 9.91 -3.02 11.40
C THR A 31 9.45 -4.24 12.17
N ARG A 32 8.84 -5.19 11.49
CA ARG A 32 8.47 -6.50 12.02
C ARG A 32 8.68 -7.61 11.00
N THR A 33 9.40 -8.64 11.42
CA THR A 33 9.48 -9.90 10.68
C THR A 33 8.35 -10.83 11.11
N VAL A 34 7.66 -11.41 10.15
CA VAL A 34 6.53 -12.30 10.38
C VAL A 34 6.60 -13.52 9.46
N THR A 35 6.18 -14.67 9.98
CA THR A 35 5.93 -15.87 9.18
C THR A 35 4.43 -16.11 9.20
N PRO A 36 3.69 -15.59 8.20
CA PRO A 36 2.24 -15.71 8.21
C PRO A 36 1.81 -17.18 8.12
N MET A 37 0.88 -17.57 8.98
CA MET A 37 0.27 -18.90 8.93
C MET A 37 -1.05 -18.84 8.15
N SER A 38 -1.42 -19.93 7.51
CA SER A 38 -2.74 -20.06 6.85
C SER A 38 -3.84 -19.76 7.85
N ASN A 39 -4.77 -18.87 7.47
CA ASN A 39 -5.85 -18.38 8.33
C ASN A 39 -5.38 -17.63 9.60
N GLY A 40 -4.11 -17.25 9.68
CA GLY A 40 -3.55 -16.40 10.72
C GLY A 40 -3.36 -14.97 10.26
N ALA A 41 -3.53 -14.01 11.16
CA ALA A 41 -3.17 -12.63 10.93
C ALA A 41 -1.99 -12.26 11.82
N THR A 42 -0.98 -11.64 11.22
CA THR A 42 0.13 -11.07 11.99
C THR A 42 0.08 -9.56 11.89
N SER A 43 0.12 -8.88 13.03
CA SER A 43 -0.04 -7.43 13.09
C SER A 43 1.26 -6.71 13.46
N LEU A 44 1.46 -5.55 12.88
CA LEU A 44 2.41 -4.51 13.29
C LEU A 44 1.59 -3.31 13.77
N HIS A 45 1.75 -2.97 15.05
CA HIS A 45 1.21 -1.74 15.60
C HIS A 45 2.22 -0.61 15.37
N LEU A 46 1.75 0.51 14.84
CA LEU A 46 2.56 1.70 14.59
C LEU A 46 2.49 2.66 15.79
N PRO A 47 3.43 3.62 15.90
CA PRO A 47 3.43 4.60 16.97
C PRO A 47 2.14 5.40 17.05
N ASP A 48 1.62 5.58 18.26
CA ASP A 48 0.40 6.33 18.52
C ASP A 48 0.55 7.84 18.27
N GLY A 49 -0.58 8.51 18.09
CA GLY A 49 -0.72 9.94 17.93
C GLY A 49 -0.95 10.40 16.50
N ASN A 50 -1.06 11.70 16.31
CA ASN A 50 -1.27 12.32 14.99
C ASN A 50 -0.05 12.10 14.10
N LYS A 51 -0.13 11.09 13.25
CA LYS A 51 0.99 10.65 12.41
C LYS A 51 0.53 10.27 11.01
N ALA A 52 1.48 10.02 10.13
CA ALA A 52 1.21 9.42 8.84
C ALA A 52 2.28 8.39 8.49
N ILE A 53 1.86 7.27 7.89
CA ILE A 53 2.78 6.38 7.19
C ILE A 53 3.25 7.13 5.95
N ARG A 54 4.56 7.29 5.81
CA ARG A 54 5.19 7.96 4.65
C ARG A 54 5.69 6.97 3.62
N SER A 55 6.08 5.78 4.09
CA SER A 55 6.50 4.68 3.26
C SER A 55 6.15 3.37 3.93
N LEU A 56 5.68 2.42 3.16
CA LEU A 56 5.40 1.05 3.59
C LEU A 56 6.10 0.09 2.64
N THR A 57 7.04 -0.69 3.16
CA THR A 57 7.75 -1.73 2.42
C THR A 57 7.38 -3.10 2.96
N ILE A 58 7.08 -4.03 2.07
CA ILE A 58 6.92 -5.45 2.38
C ILE A 58 7.95 -6.22 1.57
N THR A 59 8.81 -6.95 2.27
CA THR A 59 9.81 -7.84 1.66
C THR A 59 9.43 -9.27 1.97
N LEU A 60 9.15 -10.04 0.93
CA LEU A 60 8.85 -11.47 0.99
C LEU A 60 10.13 -12.26 0.76
N SER A 61 10.32 -13.37 1.48
CA SER A 61 11.47 -14.27 1.38
C SER A 61 11.08 -15.71 1.74
N GLU A 62 12.01 -16.63 1.55
CA GLU A 62 11.84 -18.05 1.90
C GLU A 62 10.69 -18.75 1.14
N PHE A 63 10.55 -18.43 -0.16
CA PHE A 63 9.57 -19.03 -1.07
C PHE A 63 10.24 -19.38 -2.41
N ASP A 64 9.62 -20.27 -3.20
CA ASP A 64 10.04 -20.51 -4.58
C ASP A 64 9.65 -19.30 -5.45
N PRO A 65 10.57 -18.71 -6.24
CA PRO A 65 10.27 -17.57 -7.12
C PRO A 65 9.05 -17.80 -8.03
N ALA A 66 8.73 -19.02 -8.39
CA ALA A 66 7.54 -19.37 -9.17
C ALA A 66 6.22 -19.10 -8.42
N ASP A 67 6.26 -19.09 -7.08
CA ASP A 67 5.10 -18.91 -6.22
C ASP A 67 4.79 -17.43 -5.92
N LEU A 68 5.67 -16.50 -6.32
CA LEU A 68 5.53 -15.08 -5.97
C LEU A 68 4.16 -14.51 -6.33
N VAL A 69 3.66 -14.83 -7.52
CA VAL A 69 2.37 -14.32 -8.00
C VAL A 69 1.23 -14.82 -7.12
N GLU A 70 1.21 -16.12 -6.80
CA GLU A 70 0.17 -16.67 -5.93
C GLU A 70 0.23 -16.10 -4.52
N ILE A 71 1.43 -15.97 -3.95
CA ILE A 71 1.62 -15.35 -2.64
C ILE A 71 1.06 -13.92 -2.64
N MET A 72 1.34 -13.12 -3.67
CA MET A 72 0.87 -11.73 -3.77
C MET A 72 -0.65 -11.64 -3.91
N GLN A 73 -1.28 -12.51 -4.69
CA GLN A 73 -2.73 -12.56 -4.89
C GLN A 73 -3.48 -13.12 -3.68
N ARG A 74 -2.86 -14.06 -2.96
CA ARG A 74 -3.47 -14.77 -1.83
C ARG A 74 -3.04 -14.26 -0.46
N THR A 75 -2.24 -13.18 -0.40
CA THR A 75 -1.93 -12.49 0.84
C THR A 75 -2.56 -11.11 0.81
N TRP A 76 -3.39 -10.82 1.81
CA TRP A 76 -4.12 -9.58 1.89
C TRP A 76 -3.48 -8.64 2.89
N LEU A 77 -3.34 -7.39 2.50
CA LEU A 77 -2.97 -6.31 3.39
C LEU A 77 -4.25 -5.74 4.00
N ARG A 78 -4.26 -5.68 5.33
CA ARG A 78 -5.25 -4.93 6.09
C ARG A 78 -4.56 -3.84 6.87
N ILE A 79 -5.09 -2.62 6.80
CA ILE A 79 -4.67 -1.52 7.66
C ILE A 79 -5.93 -0.93 8.30
N ASP A 80 -5.91 -0.90 9.62
CA ASP A 80 -6.93 -0.25 10.42
C ASP A 80 -6.35 1.07 10.93
N PHE A 81 -6.99 2.21 10.63
CA PHE A 81 -6.67 3.53 11.17
C PHE A 81 -7.74 3.91 12.18
N ASP A 82 -7.33 4.21 13.41
CA ASP A 82 -8.21 4.64 14.50
C ASP A 82 -9.42 3.69 14.71
N GLY A 83 -9.15 2.38 14.56
CA GLY A 83 -10.15 1.33 14.67
C GLY A 83 -11.03 1.12 13.44
N ILE A 84 -10.86 1.90 12.38
CA ILE A 84 -11.59 1.78 11.11
C ILE A 84 -10.75 1.01 10.10
N ARG A 85 -11.30 -0.06 9.51
CA ARG A 85 -10.64 -0.78 8.42
C ARG A 85 -10.68 0.05 7.14
N CYS A 86 -9.56 0.67 6.83
CA CYS A 86 -9.43 1.55 5.67
C CYS A 86 -8.74 0.87 4.47
N VAL A 87 -7.84 -0.08 4.72
CA VAL A 87 -7.20 -0.87 3.66
C VAL A 87 -7.55 -2.33 3.84
N TRP A 88 -8.02 -2.97 2.77
CA TRP A 88 -8.27 -4.40 2.74
C TRP A 88 -8.30 -4.89 1.29
N CYS A 89 -7.16 -5.34 0.80
CA CYS A 89 -6.99 -5.81 -0.57
C CYS A 89 -5.78 -6.74 -0.69
N PRO A 90 -5.69 -7.57 -1.75
CA PRO A 90 -4.50 -8.36 -2.05
C PRO A 90 -3.26 -7.48 -2.23
N LEU A 91 -2.08 -8.04 -1.92
CA LEU A 91 -0.80 -7.32 -2.05
C LEU A 91 -0.52 -6.84 -3.47
N ASP A 92 -0.82 -7.67 -4.48
CA ASP A 92 -0.63 -7.30 -5.89
C ASP A 92 -1.46 -6.07 -6.28
N CYS A 93 -2.70 -5.98 -5.79
CA CYS A 93 -3.56 -4.82 -6.01
C CYS A 93 -3.04 -3.58 -5.28
N PHE A 94 -2.63 -3.72 -4.01
CA PHE A 94 -2.15 -2.58 -3.23
C PHE A 94 -0.87 -1.96 -3.80
N PHE A 95 0.07 -2.80 -4.24
CA PHE A 95 1.33 -2.35 -4.80
C PHE A 95 1.30 -2.16 -6.32
N GLY A 96 0.14 -2.38 -6.96
CA GLY A 96 0.01 -2.25 -8.41
C GLY A 96 0.95 -3.18 -9.18
N ALA A 97 1.23 -4.35 -8.61
CA ALA A 97 2.21 -5.29 -9.16
C ALA A 97 1.71 -5.98 -10.44
N GLY A 98 0.40 -5.93 -10.72
CA GLY A 98 -0.20 -6.50 -11.91
C GLY A 98 0.03 -8.00 -12.07
N THR A 99 -0.21 -8.50 -13.26
CA THR A 99 0.00 -9.92 -13.58
C THR A 99 1.49 -10.23 -13.65
N GLY A 100 1.97 -11.14 -12.80
CA GLY A 100 3.37 -11.60 -12.81
C GLY A 100 4.32 -10.82 -11.91
N ALA A 101 3.83 -9.84 -11.16
CA ALA A 101 4.61 -9.04 -10.21
C ALA A 101 5.99 -8.59 -10.74
N PRO A 102 6.07 -7.98 -11.95
CA PRO A 102 7.35 -7.60 -12.54
C PRO A 102 8.03 -6.47 -11.76
N ALA A 103 9.32 -6.30 -11.99
CA ALA A 103 10.02 -5.11 -11.53
C ALA A 103 9.37 -3.86 -12.15
N SER A 104 8.99 -2.92 -11.31
CA SER A 104 8.34 -1.68 -11.71
C SER A 104 8.65 -0.56 -10.74
N SER A 105 8.65 0.66 -11.22
CA SER A 105 8.85 1.82 -10.36
C SER A 105 8.08 3.01 -10.90
N ASN A 106 7.27 3.60 -10.04
CA ASN A 106 6.68 4.91 -10.25
C ASN A 106 6.78 5.72 -8.95
N TRP A 107 6.22 6.92 -8.94
CA TRP A 107 6.29 7.81 -7.79
C TRP A 107 5.70 7.19 -6.50
N TYR A 108 4.58 6.48 -6.61
CA TYR A 108 3.82 5.98 -5.46
C TYR A 108 4.19 4.57 -5.06
N VAL A 109 4.52 3.72 -6.02
CA VAL A 109 4.81 2.31 -5.77
C VAL A 109 6.01 1.83 -6.56
N SER A 110 6.72 0.86 -6.01
CA SER A 110 7.81 0.17 -6.70
C SER A 110 7.88 -1.30 -6.30
N SER A 111 8.36 -2.12 -7.23
CA SER A 111 8.62 -3.55 -7.06
C SER A 111 9.99 -3.87 -7.65
N ASP A 112 10.77 -4.71 -6.99
CA ASP A 112 12.02 -5.26 -7.52
C ASP A 112 11.79 -6.49 -8.43
N GLY A 113 10.56 -6.98 -8.51
CA GLY A 113 10.20 -8.20 -9.23
C GLY A 113 10.71 -9.49 -8.57
N LYS A 114 11.17 -9.42 -7.31
CA LYS A 114 11.78 -10.54 -6.58
C LYS A 114 11.18 -10.76 -5.19
N GLY A 115 10.27 -9.89 -4.78
CA GLY A 115 9.58 -10.00 -3.49
C GLY A 115 9.63 -8.74 -2.63
N THR A 116 10.28 -7.65 -3.08
CA THR A 116 10.27 -6.38 -2.35
C THR A 116 9.35 -5.38 -3.02
N PHE A 117 8.39 -4.88 -2.27
CA PHE A 117 7.35 -3.95 -2.71
C PHE A 117 7.30 -2.76 -1.78
N THR A 118 7.33 -1.55 -2.33
CA THR A 118 7.28 -0.31 -1.54
C THR A 118 6.15 0.58 -2.02
N SER A 119 5.35 1.06 -1.06
CA SER A 119 4.32 2.09 -1.26
C SER A 119 4.77 3.38 -0.59
N ARG A 120 4.53 4.53 -1.24
CA ARG A 120 4.84 5.88 -0.76
C ARG A 120 3.58 6.75 -0.68
N TRP A 121 2.42 6.12 -0.62
CA TRP A 121 1.18 6.81 -0.30
C TRP A 121 1.27 7.38 1.10
N VAL A 122 0.87 8.64 1.26
CA VAL A 122 0.75 9.24 2.58
C VAL A 122 -0.55 8.77 3.20
N MET A 123 -0.46 8.04 4.31
CA MET A 123 -1.60 7.43 4.99
C MET A 123 -1.69 7.98 6.43
N PRO A 124 -2.44 9.07 6.64
CA PRO A 124 -2.55 9.71 7.95
C PRO A 124 -3.50 8.96 8.89
N TYR A 125 -3.25 9.08 10.19
CA TYR A 125 -4.11 8.61 11.27
C TYR A 125 -4.00 9.55 12.49
N ALA A 126 -5.03 9.59 13.34
CA ALA A 126 -5.10 10.51 14.47
C ALA A 126 -4.62 9.89 15.77
N GLU A 127 -4.90 8.62 16.01
CA GLU A 127 -4.64 7.96 17.28
C GLU A 127 -3.70 6.77 17.13
N HIS A 128 -4.05 5.80 16.26
CA HIS A 128 -3.26 4.58 16.08
C HIS A 128 -3.47 3.95 14.70
N ALA A 129 -2.51 3.13 14.29
CA ALA A 129 -2.61 2.34 13.08
C ALA A 129 -2.09 0.92 13.29
N ASP A 130 -2.85 -0.07 12.81
CA ASP A 130 -2.52 -1.49 12.84
C ASP A 130 -2.45 -2.05 11.43
N LEU A 131 -1.30 -2.62 11.08
CA LEU A 131 -1.11 -3.33 9.82
C LEU A 131 -1.16 -4.83 10.06
N ARG A 132 -1.84 -5.57 9.15
CA ARG A 132 -1.95 -7.02 9.22
C ARG A 132 -1.75 -7.64 7.85
N LEU A 133 -1.08 -8.80 7.82
CA LEU A 133 -1.05 -9.69 6.66
C LEU A 133 -1.96 -10.88 6.94
N GLU A 134 -2.96 -11.06 6.09
CA GLU A 134 -3.90 -12.17 6.12
C GLU A 134 -3.54 -13.16 5.00
N LYS A 135 -2.92 -14.27 5.34
CA LYS A 135 -2.49 -15.29 4.38
C LYS A 135 -3.64 -16.23 4.03
N ARG A 136 -3.88 -16.42 2.72
CA ARG A 136 -4.93 -17.29 2.16
C ARG A 136 -4.38 -18.34 1.19
N THR A 137 -3.11 -18.67 1.31
CA THR A 137 -2.42 -19.74 0.58
C THR A 137 -1.69 -20.63 1.56
N ASP A 138 -1.42 -21.87 1.18
CA ASP A 138 -0.62 -22.79 1.99
C ASP A 138 0.90 -22.66 1.73
N ILE A 139 1.29 -21.91 0.70
CA ILE A 139 2.70 -21.68 0.35
C ILE A 139 3.40 -20.99 1.52
N PRO A 140 4.48 -21.58 2.06
CA PRO A 140 5.23 -20.93 3.15
C PRO A 140 6.02 -19.75 2.63
N PHE A 141 6.11 -18.68 3.42
CA PHE A 141 7.00 -17.54 3.18
C PHE A 141 7.21 -16.76 4.47
N THR A 142 8.28 -15.99 4.50
CA THR A 142 8.54 -14.99 5.55
C THR A 142 8.35 -13.60 4.96
N ALA A 143 7.77 -12.69 5.74
CA ALA A 143 7.58 -11.30 5.35
C ALA A 143 8.24 -10.36 6.37
N VAL A 144 8.95 -9.35 5.88
CA VAL A 144 9.41 -8.20 6.68
C VAL A 144 8.55 -7.02 6.30
N ILE A 145 7.82 -6.47 7.26
CA ILE A 145 7.01 -5.26 7.10
C ILE A 145 7.81 -4.11 7.69
N THR A 146 8.08 -3.08 6.92
CA THR A 146 8.78 -1.87 7.36
C THR A 146 7.93 -0.64 7.02
N GLY A 147 7.53 0.09 8.05
CA GLY A 147 6.84 1.37 7.92
C GLY A 147 7.73 2.53 8.38
N TYR A 148 7.79 3.61 7.59
CA TYR A 148 8.34 4.89 8.04
C TYR A 148 7.19 5.81 8.39
N VAL A 149 7.16 6.26 9.65
CA VAL A 149 6.06 7.03 10.24
C VAL A 149 6.61 8.36 10.74
N ASP A 150 5.93 9.45 10.40
CA ASP A 150 6.31 10.80 10.80
C ASP A 150 5.10 11.55 11.36
N ASP A 151 5.36 12.62 12.09
CA ASP A 151 4.31 13.50 12.61
C ASP A 151 3.48 14.06 11.45
N PHE A 152 2.18 14.19 11.69
CA PHE A 152 1.23 14.70 10.70
C PHE A 152 0.31 15.74 11.36
N ASP A 153 0.13 16.87 10.69
CA ASP A 153 -0.79 17.91 11.15
C ASP A 153 -2.24 17.54 10.81
N TRP A 154 -2.89 16.83 11.73
CA TRP A 154 -4.27 16.38 11.58
C TRP A 154 -5.23 17.56 11.73
N THR A 155 -6.09 17.77 10.75
CA THR A 155 -7.10 18.83 10.71
C THR A 155 -8.49 18.26 10.46
N ALA A 156 -9.52 19.08 10.60
CA ALA A 156 -10.90 18.70 10.28
C ALA A 156 -11.13 18.35 8.79
N GLN A 157 -10.15 18.64 7.92
CA GLN A 157 -10.19 18.32 6.49
C GLN A 157 -9.32 17.12 6.12
N THR A 158 -8.61 16.56 7.09
CA THR A 158 -7.80 15.36 6.86
C THR A 158 -8.72 14.15 6.62
N LEU A 159 -8.39 13.38 5.60
CA LEU A 159 -9.11 12.15 5.25
C LEU A 159 -8.21 10.95 5.46
N TYR A 160 -8.80 9.82 5.82
CA TYR A 160 -8.10 8.53 5.81
C TYR A 160 -7.82 8.08 4.38
N PHE A 161 -6.69 7.42 4.20
CA PHE A 161 -6.41 6.72 2.96
C PHE A 161 -7.24 5.42 2.92
N HIS A 162 -7.88 5.16 1.78
CA HIS A 162 -8.66 3.94 1.58
C HIS A 162 -8.16 3.16 0.37
N ALA A 163 -8.07 1.83 0.51
CA ALA A 163 -7.84 0.91 -0.58
C ALA A 163 -8.66 -0.37 -0.32
N THR A 164 -9.66 -0.61 -1.16
CA THR A 164 -10.53 -1.77 -1.09
C THR A 164 -10.42 -2.60 -2.36
N TYR A 165 -10.73 -3.88 -2.25
CA TYR A 165 -10.78 -4.80 -3.37
C TYR A 165 -12.22 -5.20 -3.64
N HIS A 166 -12.59 -5.16 -4.90
CA HIS A 166 -13.85 -5.69 -5.40
C HIS A 166 -13.57 -6.61 -6.58
N ASP A 167 -14.20 -7.77 -6.59
CA ASP A 167 -14.12 -8.76 -7.66
C ASP A 167 -15.53 -9.13 -8.12
N GLU A 168 -15.78 -9.01 -9.41
CA GLU A 168 -17.06 -9.34 -10.04
C GLU A 168 -16.82 -10.31 -11.20
N THR A 169 -17.26 -11.57 -11.00
CA THR A 169 -16.97 -12.64 -11.96
C THR A 169 -18.08 -12.91 -12.98
N SER A 170 -19.26 -12.32 -12.78
CA SER A 170 -20.45 -12.61 -13.61
C SER A 170 -21.08 -11.33 -14.13
N ILE A 171 -20.26 -10.51 -14.82
CA ILE A 171 -20.74 -9.26 -15.41
C ILE A 171 -21.62 -9.60 -16.61
N PRO A 172 -22.93 -9.21 -16.60
CA PRO A 172 -23.77 -9.39 -17.77
C PRO A 172 -23.28 -8.50 -18.91
N VAL A 173 -22.90 -9.10 -20.01
CA VAL A 173 -22.53 -8.37 -21.23
C VAL A 173 -23.71 -8.39 -22.19
N ASN A 174 -24.12 -7.22 -22.64
CA ASN A 174 -25.03 -7.09 -23.77
C ASN A 174 -24.23 -7.03 -25.06
N ASN A 175 -24.37 -8.05 -25.91
CA ASN A 175 -23.68 -8.12 -27.20
C ASN A 175 -24.29 -7.24 -28.30
N ASP A 176 -25.44 -6.61 -28.04
CA ASP A 176 -26.08 -5.68 -28.96
C ASP A 176 -25.62 -4.25 -28.67
N TYR A 177 -24.64 -3.80 -29.43
CA TYR A 177 -24.06 -2.45 -29.33
C TYR A 177 -25.06 -1.32 -29.58
N ASN A 178 -26.21 -1.61 -30.21
CA ASN A 178 -27.25 -0.64 -30.55
C ASN A 178 -28.48 -0.74 -29.62
N SER A 179 -28.45 -1.61 -28.62
CA SER A 179 -29.56 -1.72 -27.69
C SER A 179 -29.60 -0.51 -26.76
N PRO A 180 -30.77 0.13 -26.58
CA PRO A 180 -30.94 1.18 -25.57
C PRO A 180 -30.77 0.64 -24.14
N ASP A 181 -30.82 -0.68 -23.95
CA ASP A 181 -30.57 -1.36 -22.69
C ASP A 181 -29.09 -1.76 -22.50
N ASN A 182 -28.18 -1.08 -23.22
CA ASN A 182 -26.74 -1.26 -23.04
C ASN A 182 -26.38 -0.79 -21.62
N LEU A 183 -26.35 -1.76 -20.68
CA LEU A 183 -26.07 -1.51 -19.29
C LEU A 183 -24.57 -1.22 -19.14
N ASP A 184 -24.22 0.03 -18.84
CA ASP A 184 -22.94 0.36 -18.29
C ASP A 184 -22.81 -0.33 -16.91
N TRP A 185 -21.80 -1.18 -16.79
CA TRP A 185 -21.48 -1.77 -15.51
C TRP A 185 -20.61 -0.82 -14.69
N ASN A 186 -21.10 -0.41 -13.54
CA ASN A 186 -20.37 0.42 -12.61
C ASN A 186 -19.50 -0.44 -11.71
N PHE A 187 -18.18 -0.35 -11.87
CA PHE A 187 -17.23 -1.05 -11.02
C PHE A 187 -17.31 -0.59 -9.57
N THR A 188 -17.55 0.69 -9.34
CA THR A 188 -17.74 1.24 -7.99
C THR A 188 -18.68 2.44 -8.03
N THR A 189 -19.46 2.60 -6.98
CA THR A 189 -20.27 3.81 -6.72
C THR A 189 -19.76 4.40 -5.41
N ILE A 190 -19.39 5.67 -5.44
CA ILE A 190 -18.92 6.45 -4.30
C ILE A 190 -20.06 7.26 -3.69
#